data_74d209b8158bb13a29df0f48abbdd4c1
#
_entry.id   74d209b8158bb13a29df0f48abbdd4c1
#
_cell.length_a   1.000
_cell.length_b   1.000
_cell.length_c   1.000
_cell.angle_alpha   90.00
_cell.angle_beta   90.00
_cell.angle_gamma   90.00
#
_symmetry.space_group_name_H-M   'P 1'
#
loop_
_entity.id
_entity.type
_entity.pdbx_description
1 polymer ?
#
loop_
_entity_poly.entity_id
_entity_poly.type
_entity_poly.pdbx_seq_one_letter_code
_entity_poly.pdbx_strand_id
1 'polypeptide(L)'
;MYPGSGVGLVTTITDLQCGKAGEYLVCADLILAGYVAFPSEQGLSFDVVVEVGGQLAKVQVKTTRTVRSVPQRKTHHPGYLFYVKKMGKNGTKQYEPGAVDIFALVAIDSKEIGYLAATAIKRTMVFRSPFLRGNYADEGHSVRATKIRGLRDSGMTFRQIGKELGIDPSYTNRVCKGTSGGAREHRYLGDFSFSTAAKMAGFQL
;
A
#
# COMPACT_ATOMS: atom_id res chain seq x y z
N MET A 1 31.34 -30.67 -18.60
CA MET A 1 30.59 -30.21 -19.81
C MET A 1 29.13 -30.26 -19.43
N TYR A 2 28.52 -29.14 -19.02
CA TYR A 2 27.08 -29.05 -18.69
C TYR A 2 26.34 -28.73 -19.99
N PRO A 3 25.34 -29.49 -20.39
CA PRO A 3 24.57 -29.18 -21.57
C PRO A 3 23.59 -28.04 -21.30
N GLY A 4 23.61 -27.12 -22.16
CA GLY A 4 22.67 -26.19 -22.74
C GLY A 4 21.46 -25.74 -21.96
N SER A 5 21.45 -24.43 -21.76
CA SER A 5 20.34 -23.52 -21.60
C SER A 5 19.07 -23.92 -22.37
N GLY A 6 18.20 -24.69 -21.71
CA GLY A 6 16.80 -24.72 -22.08
C GLY A 6 16.23 -23.34 -21.82
N VAL A 7 15.84 -22.59 -22.87
CA VAL A 7 15.00 -21.41 -22.77
C VAL A 7 13.66 -21.89 -22.23
N GLY A 8 13.53 -21.94 -20.90
CA GLY A 8 12.27 -22.22 -20.25
C GLY A 8 11.27 -21.16 -20.71
N LEU A 9 10.15 -21.60 -21.28
CA LEU A 9 8.98 -20.77 -21.50
C LEU A 9 8.72 -19.99 -20.19
N VAL A 10 8.91 -18.68 -20.23
CA VAL A 10 8.50 -17.77 -19.15
C VAL A 10 6.98 -17.80 -19.13
N THR A 11 6.41 -18.75 -18.41
CA THR A 11 4.97 -18.83 -18.21
C THR A 11 4.57 -17.64 -17.36
N THR A 12 3.72 -16.79 -17.92
CA THR A 12 3.14 -15.66 -17.18
C THR A 12 2.38 -16.22 -15.98
N ILE A 13 2.78 -15.85 -14.75
CA ILE A 13 2.10 -16.30 -13.53
C ILE A 13 0.63 -15.87 -13.56
N THR A 14 -0.27 -16.75 -13.18
CA THR A 14 -1.70 -16.46 -13.08
C THR A 14 -2.01 -15.59 -11.85
N ASP A 15 -3.21 -15.00 -11.80
CA ASP A 15 -3.63 -14.21 -10.63
C ASP A 15 -3.74 -15.08 -9.37
N LEU A 16 -4.16 -16.33 -9.52
CA LEU A 16 -4.20 -17.29 -8.43
C LEU A 16 -2.80 -17.58 -7.88
N GLN A 17 -1.82 -17.84 -8.75
CA GLN A 17 -0.43 -18.05 -8.33
C GLN A 17 0.17 -16.83 -7.67
N CYS A 18 -0.15 -15.62 -8.19
CA CYS A 18 0.28 -14.36 -7.60
C CYS A 18 -0.32 -14.19 -6.19
N GLY A 19 -1.61 -14.47 -6.02
CA GLY A 19 -2.27 -14.45 -4.71
C GLY A 19 -1.61 -15.41 -3.73
N LYS A 20 -1.40 -16.66 -4.14
CA LYS A 20 -0.78 -17.69 -3.30
C LYS A 20 0.67 -17.37 -2.93
N ALA A 21 1.44 -16.80 -3.85
CA ALA A 21 2.79 -16.30 -3.56
C ALA A 21 2.77 -15.21 -2.48
N GLY A 22 1.80 -14.30 -2.53
CA GLY A 22 1.63 -13.27 -1.49
C GLY A 22 1.31 -13.86 -0.11
N GLU A 23 0.47 -14.88 -0.03
CA GLU A 23 0.17 -15.57 1.23
C GLU A 23 1.44 -16.19 1.84
N TYR A 24 2.26 -16.86 1.04
CA TYR A 24 3.53 -17.43 1.52
C TYR A 24 4.53 -16.36 1.93
N LEU A 25 4.61 -15.22 1.21
CA LEU A 25 5.45 -14.10 1.60
C LEU A 25 5.04 -13.52 2.95
N VAL A 26 3.73 -13.37 3.20
CA VAL A 26 3.20 -12.92 4.50
C VAL A 26 3.54 -13.90 5.61
N CYS A 27 3.36 -15.21 5.39
CA CYS A 27 3.76 -16.22 6.38
C CYS A 27 5.26 -16.12 6.68
N ALA A 28 6.11 -16.04 5.65
CA ALA A 28 7.55 -15.94 5.82
C ALA A 28 7.96 -14.68 6.57
N ASP A 29 7.38 -13.51 6.23
CA ASP A 29 7.65 -12.24 6.90
C ASP A 29 7.30 -12.29 8.38
N LEU A 30 6.13 -12.84 8.73
CA LEU A 30 5.67 -12.97 10.11
C LEU A 30 6.51 -13.96 10.92
N ILE A 31 6.89 -15.09 10.32
CA ILE A 31 7.78 -16.08 10.96
C ILE A 31 9.17 -15.48 11.22
N LEU A 32 9.72 -14.74 10.26
CA LEU A 32 11.00 -14.04 10.42
C LEU A 32 10.93 -12.93 11.48
N ALA A 33 9.76 -12.34 11.69
CA ALA A 33 9.50 -11.38 12.76
C ALA A 33 9.26 -12.03 14.14
N GLY A 34 9.31 -13.38 14.23
CA GLY A 34 9.18 -14.15 15.49
C GLY A 34 7.75 -14.57 15.84
N TYR A 35 6.79 -14.42 14.94
CA TYR A 35 5.42 -14.89 15.16
C TYR A 35 5.23 -16.34 14.67
N VAL A 36 4.28 -17.06 15.28
CA VAL A 36 3.79 -18.32 14.73
C VAL A 36 2.72 -18.00 13.68
N ALA A 37 3.00 -18.27 12.42
CA ALA A 37 2.11 -17.97 11.32
C ALA A 37 2.00 -19.15 10.34
N PHE A 38 0.80 -19.42 9.84
CA PHE A 38 0.54 -20.51 8.89
C PHE A 38 -0.62 -20.16 7.95
N PRO A 39 -0.62 -20.73 6.72
CA PRO A 39 -1.73 -20.53 5.78
C PRO A 39 -3.02 -21.14 6.34
N SER A 40 -4.13 -20.48 6.06
CA SER A 40 -5.46 -21.02 6.38
C SER A 40 -5.94 -22.01 5.32
N GLU A 41 -7.01 -22.74 5.63
CA GLU A 41 -7.70 -23.61 4.69
C GLU A 41 -8.49 -22.79 3.66
N GLN A 42 -8.67 -23.38 2.46
CA GLN A 42 -9.45 -22.77 1.40
C GLN A 42 -10.92 -22.61 1.80
N GLY A 43 -11.53 -21.51 1.37
CA GLY A 43 -12.94 -21.21 1.64
C GLY A 43 -13.18 -20.33 2.85
N LEU A 44 -12.17 -20.07 3.68
CA LEU A 44 -12.24 -19.10 4.78
C LEU A 44 -12.19 -17.66 4.25
N SER A 45 -12.52 -16.72 5.11
CA SER A 45 -12.49 -15.29 4.78
C SER A 45 -11.13 -14.63 5.00
N PHE A 46 -10.14 -15.41 5.41
CA PHE A 46 -8.77 -15.00 5.66
C PHE A 46 -7.80 -16.03 5.09
N ASP A 47 -6.58 -15.67 4.83
CA ASP A 47 -5.59 -16.47 4.12
C ASP A 47 -4.46 -16.96 5.02
N VAL A 48 -4.22 -16.27 6.15
CA VAL A 48 -3.17 -16.58 7.11
C VAL A 48 -3.71 -16.46 8.53
N VAL A 49 -3.27 -17.36 9.39
CA VAL A 49 -3.50 -17.29 10.85
C VAL A 49 -2.19 -16.98 11.53
N VAL A 50 -2.22 -16.09 12.50
CA VAL A 50 -1.05 -15.66 13.27
C VAL A 50 -1.37 -15.73 14.76
N GLU A 51 -0.50 -16.33 15.55
CA GLU A 51 -0.60 -16.29 17.00
C GLU A 51 -0.02 -14.97 17.51
N VAL A 52 -0.80 -14.25 18.33
CA VAL A 52 -0.43 -12.96 18.92
C VAL A 52 -0.90 -12.92 20.36
N GLY A 53 0.01 -12.94 21.32
CA GLY A 53 -0.34 -12.86 22.75
C GLY A 53 -1.32 -13.93 23.24
N GLY A 54 -1.18 -15.17 22.76
CA GLY A 54 -2.05 -16.30 23.10
C GLY A 54 -3.38 -16.31 22.34
N GLN A 55 -3.60 -15.43 21.38
CA GLN A 55 -4.79 -15.36 20.55
C GLN A 55 -4.46 -15.57 19.07
N LEU A 56 -5.43 -16.02 18.27
CA LEU A 56 -5.26 -16.23 16.83
C LEU A 56 -5.85 -15.04 16.05
N ALA A 57 -4.99 -14.30 15.36
CA ALA A 57 -5.37 -13.22 14.46
C ALA A 57 -5.62 -13.75 13.05
N LYS A 58 -6.73 -13.32 12.42
CA LYS A 58 -7.12 -13.66 11.05
C LYS A 58 -6.59 -12.60 10.10
N VAL A 59 -5.66 -12.99 9.24
CA VAL A 59 -5.02 -12.09 8.26
C VAL A 59 -5.52 -12.41 6.85
N GLN A 60 -6.08 -11.42 6.17
CA GLN A 60 -6.44 -11.51 4.75
C GLN A 60 -5.34 -10.89 3.91
N VAL A 61 -4.85 -11.60 2.92
CA VAL A 61 -3.80 -11.13 2.01
C VAL A 61 -4.42 -10.53 0.73
N LYS A 62 -3.90 -9.39 0.31
CA LYS A 62 -4.20 -8.78 -0.98
C LYS A 62 -2.90 -8.50 -1.71
N THR A 63 -2.76 -9.08 -2.88
CA THR A 63 -1.53 -9.04 -3.66
C THR A 63 -1.71 -8.21 -4.93
N THR A 64 -0.69 -7.43 -5.27
CA THR A 64 -0.55 -6.77 -6.58
C THR A 64 0.80 -7.11 -7.19
N ARG A 65 0.86 -7.21 -8.52
CA ARG A 65 2.11 -7.60 -9.23
C ARG A 65 3.06 -6.43 -9.39
N THR A 66 2.51 -5.29 -9.81
CA THR A 66 3.31 -4.13 -10.23
C THR A 66 2.58 -2.84 -9.91
N VAL A 67 3.33 -1.75 -9.95
CA VAL A 67 2.77 -0.40 -9.92
C VAL A 67 1.80 -0.18 -11.08
N ARG A 68 0.75 0.58 -10.83
CA ARG A 68 -0.18 1.05 -11.86
C ARG A 68 0.05 2.53 -12.13
N SER A 69 0.09 2.87 -13.41
CA SER A 69 0.03 4.24 -13.88
C SER A 69 -1.35 4.50 -14.45
N VAL A 70 -1.89 5.69 -14.21
CA VAL A 70 -3.14 6.15 -14.85
C VAL A 70 -2.76 7.27 -15.82
N PRO A 71 -2.48 6.96 -17.10
CA PRO A 71 -1.94 7.92 -18.07
C PRO A 71 -2.84 9.15 -18.29
N GLN A 72 -4.16 8.98 -18.06
CA GLN A 72 -5.14 10.07 -18.22
C GLN A 72 -5.05 11.15 -17.13
N ARG A 73 -4.32 10.88 -16.05
CA ARG A 73 -4.13 11.85 -14.96
C ARG A 73 -2.69 12.35 -14.96
N LYS A 74 -2.45 13.53 -15.54
CA LYS A 74 -1.12 14.18 -15.61
C LYS A 74 -0.38 14.30 -14.26
N THR A 75 -1.09 14.23 -13.15
CA THR A 75 -0.56 14.35 -11.79
C THR A 75 -0.55 13.02 -11.03
N HIS A 76 -0.81 11.89 -11.70
CA HIS A 76 -0.86 10.60 -11.05
C HIS A 76 0.53 9.98 -10.98
N HIS A 77 1.04 9.82 -9.77
CA HIS A 77 2.26 9.06 -9.54
C HIS A 77 1.97 7.57 -9.57
N PRO A 78 2.85 6.77 -10.20
CA PRO A 78 2.72 5.32 -10.17
C PRO A 78 2.66 4.80 -8.73
N GLY A 79 1.77 3.85 -8.49
CA GLY A 79 1.60 3.29 -7.15
C GLY A 79 0.93 1.92 -7.19
N TYR A 80 1.02 1.22 -6.08
CA TYR A 80 0.37 -0.05 -5.86
C TYR A 80 -1.10 0.19 -5.51
N LEU A 81 -1.99 -0.39 -6.31
CA LEU A 81 -3.45 -0.28 -6.13
C LEU A 81 -4.00 -1.60 -5.62
N PHE A 82 -4.63 -1.57 -4.46
CA PHE A 82 -5.29 -2.71 -3.85
C PHE A 82 -6.80 -2.50 -3.79
N TYR A 83 -7.55 -3.48 -4.27
CA TYR A 83 -9.00 -3.55 -4.10
C TYR A 83 -9.33 -4.48 -2.93
N VAL A 84 -9.83 -3.91 -1.84
CA VAL A 84 -10.18 -4.64 -0.62
C VAL A 84 -11.63 -5.09 -0.73
N LYS A 85 -11.84 -6.15 -1.49
CA LYS A 85 -13.15 -6.74 -1.75
C LYS A 85 -13.04 -8.26 -1.76
N LYS A 86 -14.11 -8.93 -1.42
CA LYS A 86 -14.29 -10.38 -1.63
C LYS A 86 -14.99 -10.59 -2.97
N MET A 87 -14.42 -11.42 -3.82
CA MET A 87 -15.11 -11.87 -5.05
C MET A 87 -16.13 -12.94 -4.67
N GLY A 88 -17.36 -12.79 -5.11
CA GLY A 88 -18.42 -13.75 -4.88
C GLY A 88 -19.15 -14.06 -6.18
N LYS A 89 -19.99 -15.12 -6.19
CA LYS A 89 -20.75 -15.58 -7.34
C LYS A 89 -21.64 -14.47 -7.94
N ASN A 90 -22.12 -13.55 -7.11
CA ASN A 90 -23.00 -12.42 -7.49
C ASN A 90 -22.27 -11.07 -7.48
N GLY A 91 -20.97 -11.04 -7.78
CA GLY A 91 -20.17 -9.82 -7.81
C GLY A 91 -19.31 -9.60 -6.57
N THR A 92 -18.87 -8.36 -6.33
CA THR A 92 -17.95 -8.01 -5.23
C THR A 92 -18.72 -7.67 -3.96
N LYS A 93 -18.34 -8.29 -2.83
CA LYS A 93 -18.86 -8.02 -1.50
C LYS A 93 -17.80 -7.40 -0.61
N GLN A 94 -18.21 -6.71 0.43
CA GLN A 94 -17.34 -6.33 1.54
C GLN A 94 -17.12 -7.52 2.48
N TYR A 95 -16.07 -7.44 3.29
CA TYR A 95 -15.86 -8.41 4.37
C TYR A 95 -16.85 -8.13 5.50
N GLU A 96 -17.42 -9.19 6.04
CA GLU A 96 -18.28 -9.07 7.23
C GLU A 96 -17.46 -8.60 8.44
N PRO A 97 -18.03 -7.80 9.33
CA PRO A 97 -17.36 -7.39 10.57
C PRO A 97 -16.86 -8.61 11.35
N GLY A 98 -15.61 -8.57 11.81
CA GLY A 98 -14.98 -9.66 12.53
C GLY A 98 -14.57 -10.89 11.71
N ALA A 99 -14.80 -10.89 10.39
CA ALA A 99 -14.33 -11.98 9.52
C ALA A 99 -12.81 -11.94 9.30
N VAL A 100 -12.20 -10.76 9.42
CA VAL A 100 -10.77 -10.48 9.25
C VAL A 100 -10.37 -9.48 10.33
N ASP A 101 -9.21 -9.67 10.93
CA ASP A 101 -8.67 -8.76 11.94
C ASP A 101 -7.64 -7.81 11.32
N ILE A 102 -6.81 -8.32 10.42
CA ILE A 102 -5.70 -7.58 9.78
C ILE A 102 -5.68 -7.87 8.27
N PHE A 103 -5.41 -6.85 7.47
CA PHE A 103 -5.11 -7.00 6.06
C PHE A 103 -3.61 -6.86 5.82
N ALA A 104 -3.03 -7.83 5.10
CA ALA A 104 -1.68 -7.77 4.56
C ALA A 104 -1.75 -7.40 3.08
N LEU A 105 -1.12 -6.29 2.70
CA LEU A 105 -1.06 -5.79 1.34
C LEU A 105 0.33 -6.04 0.78
N VAL A 106 0.44 -6.85 -0.28
CA VAL A 106 1.71 -7.36 -0.81
C VAL A 106 1.95 -6.84 -2.23
N ALA A 107 3.08 -6.18 -2.43
CA ALA A 107 3.60 -5.81 -3.74
C ALA A 107 4.69 -6.82 -4.15
N ILE A 108 4.38 -7.68 -5.15
CA ILE A 108 5.25 -8.82 -5.50
C ILE A 108 6.58 -8.35 -6.11
N ASP A 109 6.56 -7.33 -6.96
CA ASP A 109 7.76 -6.84 -7.66
C ASP A 109 8.80 -6.24 -6.71
N SER A 110 8.37 -5.54 -5.66
CA SER A 110 9.25 -4.97 -4.64
C SER A 110 9.39 -5.85 -3.39
N LYS A 111 8.57 -6.90 -3.26
CA LYS A 111 8.44 -7.76 -2.06
C LYS A 111 8.10 -6.97 -0.78
N GLU A 112 7.52 -5.78 -0.92
CA GLU A 112 7.05 -5.02 0.23
C GLU A 112 5.70 -5.52 0.73
N ILE A 113 5.57 -5.55 2.05
CA ILE A 113 4.35 -5.92 2.75
C ILE A 113 3.97 -4.80 3.70
N GLY A 114 2.70 -4.41 3.70
CA GLY A 114 2.14 -3.46 4.66
C GLY A 114 0.94 -4.08 5.36
N TYR A 115 0.85 -3.90 6.67
CA TYR A 115 -0.22 -4.45 7.50
C TYR A 115 -1.14 -3.36 8.02
N LEU A 116 -2.45 -3.57 7.91
CA LEU A 116 -3.46 -2.63 8.42
C LEU A 116 -4.56 -3.38 9.19
N ALA A 117 -4.96 -2.85 10.32
CA ALA A 117 -6.13 -3.35 11.01
C ALA A 117 -7.38 -3.25 10.11
N ALA A 118 -8.31 -4.19 10.21
CA ALA A 118 -9.54 -4.21 9.41
C ALA A 118 -10.38 -2.94 9.59
N THR A 119 -10.30 -2.30 10.75
CA THR A 119 -10.96 -1.02 11.05
C THR A 119 -10.36 0.18 10.31
N ALA A 120 -9.08 0.10 9.89
CA ALA A 120 -8.36 1.17 9.19
C ALA A 120 -8.39 1.02 7.65
N ILE A 121 -8.87 -0.12 7.14
CA ILE A 121 -8.84 -0.42 5.71
C ILE A 121 -9.97 0.28 4.96
N LYS A 122 -9.68 0.75 3.75
CA LYS A 122 -10.67 1.32 2.84
C LYS A 122 -10.89 0.37 1.65
N ARG A 123 -12.04 0.49 0.99
CA ARG A 123 -12.40 -0.31 -0.19
C ARG A 123 -11.34 -0.31 -1.29
N THR A 124 -10.62 0.80 -1.40
CA THR A 124 -9.50 0.96 -2.35
C THR A 124 -8.36 1.64 -1.61
N MET A 125 -7.18 1.03 -1.64
CA MET A 125 -5.95 1.55 -1.05
C MET A 125 -4.92 1.77 -2.14
N VAL A 126 -4.18 2.87 -2.03
CA VAL A 126 -3.07 3.19 -2.95
C VAL A 126 -1.83 3.50 -2.12
N PHE A 127 -0.74 2.84 -2.46
CA PHE A 127 0.57 3.05 -1.84
C PHE A 127 1.57 3.44 -2.92
N ARG A 128 2.54 4.26 -2.58
CA ARG A 128 3.63 4.61 -3.49
C ARG A 128 4.58 3.44 -3.67
N SER A 129 5.20 3.41 -4.83
CA SER A 129 6.32 2.51 -5.07
C SER A 129 7.54 2.98 -4.26
N PRO A 130 8.26 2.07 -3.58
CA PRO A 130 9.49 2.39 -2.84
C PRO A 130 10.58 2.98 -3.73
N PHE A 131 10.57 2.65 -5.02
CA PHE A 131 11.49 3.22 -6.01
C PHE A 131 11.33 4.74 -6.22
N LEU A 132 10.24 5.33 -5.71
CA LEU A 132 10.00 6.77 -5.74
C LEU A 132 10.37 7.46 -4.42
N ARG A 133 10.82 6.70 -3.41
CA ARG A 133 11.22 7.25 -2.10
C ARG A 133 12.46 8.14 -2.28
N GLY A 134 12.45 9.33 -1.71
CA GLY A 134 13.53 10.31 -1.83
C GLY A 134 13.52 11.16 -3.11
N ASN A 135 12.63 10.94 -4.05
CA ASN A 135 12.43 11.84 -5.19
C ASN A 135 11.71 13.13 -4.76
N TYR A 136 11.93 14.24 -5.48
CA TYR A 136 11.24 15.53 -5.22
C TYR A 136 9.71 15.39 -5.10
N ALA A 137 9.12 14.45 -5.84
CA ALA A 137 7.71 14.10 -5.75
C ALA A 137 7.32 13.48 -4.41
N ASP A 138 8.28 13.04 -3.62
CA ASP A 138 8.13 12.41 -2.31
C ASP A 138 8.27 13.39 -1.14
N GLU A 139 8.67 14.64 -1.40
CA GLU A 139 8.59 15.69 -0.39
C GLU A 139 7.17 15.71 0.17
N GLY A 140 7.04 15.38 1.44
CA GLY A 140 5.76 15.32 2.13
C GLY A 140 4.97 16.60 1.91
N HIS A 141 3.67 16.51 1.85
CA HIS A 141 2.79 17.68 1.63
C HIS A 141 3.09 18.82 2.62
N SER A 142 3.48 18.52 3.85
CA SER A 142 3.88 19.48 4.87
C SER A 142 5.14 20.26 4.45
N VAL A 143 6.18 19.58 3.98
CA VAL A 143 7.44 20.22 3.52
C VAL A 143 7.16 21.09 2.30
N ARG A 144 6.38 20.58 1.34
CA ARG A 144 5.98 21.34 0.16
C ARG A 144 5.10 22.55 0.52
N ALA A 145 4.17 22.39 1.45
CA ALA A 145 3.32 23.47 1.93
C ALA A 145 4.14 24.55 2.64
N THR A 146 5.11 24.18 3.47
CA THR A 146 6.03 25.10 4.11
C THR A 146 6.86 25.87 3.09
N LYS A 147 7.41 25.19 2.07
CA LYS A 147 8.16 25.84 0.98
C LYS A 147 7.31 26.81 0.18
N ILE A 148 6.07 26.42 -0.16
CA ILE A 148 5.11 27.29 -0.86
C ILE A 148 4.82 28.55 -0.03
N ARG A 149 4.56 28.42 1.26
CA ARG A 149 4.30 29.54 2.15
C ARG A 149 5.52 30.45 2.27
N GLY A 150 6.72 29.90 2.50
CA GLY A 150 7.97 30.69 2.56
C GLY A 150 8.23 31.49 1.28
N LEU A 151 8.01 30.89 0.11
CA LEU A 151 8.11 31.63 -1.17
C LEU A 151 7.02 32.70 -1.30
N ARG A 152 5.83 32.47 -0.76
CA ARG A 152 4.76 33.47 -0.73
C ARG A 152 5.10 34.64 0.20
N ASP A 153 5.65 34.34 1.37
CA ASP A 153 6.08 35.33 2.37
C ASP A 153 7.25 36.17 1.86
N SER A 154 8.09 35.65 0.97
CA SER A 154 9.14 36.39 0.25
C SER A 154 8.60 37.28 -0.88
N GLY A 155 7.26 37.39 -1.07
CA GLY A 155 6.61 38.25 -2.03
C GLY A 155 6.34 37.65 -3.40
N MET A 156 6.68 36.35 -3.64
CA MET A 156 6.41 35.73 -4.93
C MET A 156 4.91 35.55 -5.19
N THR A 157 4.50 35.74 -6.41
CA THR A 157 3.12 35.48 -6.85
C THR A 157 2.88 33.96 -6.99
N PHE A 158 1.63 33.52 -6.88
CA PHE A 158 1.28 32.10 -7.07
C PHE A 158 1.74 31.54 -8.42
N ARG A 159 1.74 32.36 -9.47
CA ARG A 159 2.23 31.97 -10.80
C ARG A 159 3.75 31.76 -10.81
N GLN A 160 4.51 32.63 -10.14
CA GLN A 160 5.96 32.50 -10.01
C GLN A 160 6.31 31.28 -9.17
N ILE A 161 5.66 31.07 -8.04
CA ILE A 161 5.83 29.86 -7.21
C ILE A 161 5.50 28.59 -8.01
N GLY A 162 4.41 28.60 -8.77
CA GLY A 162 4.03 27.50 -9.62
C GLY A 162 5.10 27.17 -10.67
N LYS A 163 5.68 28.18 -11.29
CA LYS A 163 6.77 28.02 -12.27
C LYS A 163 8.06 27.49 -11.60
N GLU A 164 8.43 28.06 -10.47
CA GLU A 164 9.63 27.69 -9.69
C GLU A 164 9.58 26.24 -9.22
N LEU A 165 8.44 25.80 -8.71
CA LEU A 165 8.26 24.47 -8.14
C LEU A 165 7.70 23.42 -9.14
N GLY A 166 7.44 23.83 -10.39
CA GLY A 166 6.84 22.92 -11.39
C GLY A 166 5.44 22.44 -11.03
N ILE A 167 4.65 23.28 -10.33
CA ILE A 167 3.30 22.92 -9.83
C ILE A 167 2.25 23.91 -10.33
N ASP A 168 0.99 23.49 -10.31
CA ASP A 168 -0.12 24.33 -10.73
C ASP A 168 -0.31 25.53 -9.79
N PRO A 169 -0.40 26.78 -10.31
CA PRO A 169 -0.61 27.98 -9.48
C PRO A 169 -1.87 27.95 -8.63
N SER A 170 -2.93 27.23 -9.07
CA SER A 170 -4.15 27.10 -8.28
C SER A 170 -3.94 26.19 -7.06
N TYR A 171 -3.02 25.24 -7.15
CA TYR A 171 -2.60 24.43 -6.00
C TYR A 171 -1.84 25.29 -4.98
N THR A 172 -0.92 26.16 -5.41
CA THR A 172 -0.19 27.06 -4.51
C THR A 172 -1.13 27.98 -3.74
N ASN A 173 -2.14 28.55 -4.43
CA ASN A 173 -3.18 29.37 -3.81
C ASN A 173 -3.99 28.57 -2.76
N ARG A 174 -4.41 27.34 -3.07
CA ARG A 174 -5.14 26.47 -2.11
C ARG A 174 -4.31 26.16 -0.88
N VAL A 175 -3.01 25.91 -1.03
CA VAL A 175 -2.09 25.64 0.08
C VAL A 175 -1.99 26.87 1.00
N CYS A 176 -1.81 28.06 0.44
CA CYS A 176 -1.72 29.30 1.21
C CYS A 176 -3.05 29.65 1.92
N LYS A 177 -4.19 29.35 1.30
CA LYS A 177 -5.52 29.55 1.89
C LYS A 177 -5.92 28.45 2.90
N GLY A 178 -5.11 27.41 3.10
CA GLY A 178 -5.48 26.26 3.93
C GLY A 178 -6.62 25.40 3.37
N THR A 179 -7.05 25.64 2.13
CA THR A 179 -8.15 24.92 1.47
C THR A 179 -7.67 23.76 0.57
N SER A 180 -6.37 23.45 0.57
CA SER A 180 -5.88 22.27 -0.11
C SER A 180 -6.48 21.06 0.58
N GLY A 181 -7.38 20.39 -0.10
CA GLY A 181 -8.01 19.17 0.38
C GLY A 181 -6.92 18.21 0.86
N GLY A 182 -7.04 17.79 2.11
CA GLY A 182 -6.08 17.11 2.96
C GLY A 182 -5.00 16.38 2.19
N ALA A 183 -3.78 16.69 2.53
CA ALA A 183 -2.61 15.99 2.03
C ALA A 183 -2.88 14.50 2.13
N ARG A 184 -2.92 13.82 1.00
CA ARG A 184 -2.70 12.39 1.03
C ARG A 184 -1.23 12.22 1.38
N GLU A 185 -0.97 11.94 2.64
CA GLU A 185 0.34 11.48 3.05
C GLU A 185 0.77 10.39 2.08
N HIS A 186 1.97 10.54 1.56
CA HIS A 186 2.54 9.49 0.72
C HIS A 186 2.78 8.29 1.62
N ARG A 187 2.02 7.21 1.36
CA ARG A 187 2.08 6.00 2.14
C ARG A 187 2.86 4.96 1.37
N TYR A 188 3.85 4.40 2.00
CA TYR A 188 4.60 3.23 1.52
C TYR A 188 4.14 2.02 2.31
N LEU A 189 4.15 0.83 1.70
CA LEU A 189 3.76 -0.40 2.40
C LEU A 189 4.63 -0.65 3.63
N GLY A 190 5.95 -0.46 3.51
CA GLY A 190 6.88 -0.67 4.60
C GLY A 190 6.70 0.25 5.82
N ASP A 191 5.86 1.29 5.73
CA ASP A 191 5.55 2.16 6.88
C ASP A 191 4.47 1.54 7.80
N PHE A 192 3.88 0.41 7.41
CA PHE A 192 2.77 -0.24 8.11
C PHE A 192 3.20 -1.60 8.68
N SER A 193 3.72 -1.62 9.90
CA SER A 193 4.18 -2.83 10.56
C SER A 193 3.04 -3.70 11.08
N PHE A 194 3.29 -5.01 11.16
CA PHE A 194 2.34 -5.96 11.73
C PHE A 194 2.01 -5.65 13.19
N SER A 195 3.02 -5.32 14.01
CA SER A 195 2.84 -5.00 15.43
C SER A 195 1.88 -3.82 15.63
N THR A 196 2.00 -2.76 14.82
CA THR A 196 1.06 -1.62 14.86
C THR A 196 -0.34 -2.04 14.47
N ALA A 197 -0.49 -2.83 13.40
CA ALA A 197 -1.80 -3.31 12.96
C ALA A 197 -2.47 -4.23 13.99
N ALA A 198 -1.71 -5.12 14.63
CA ALA A 198 -2.18 -6.00 15.68
C ALA A 198 -2.70 -5.22 16.91
N LYS A 199 -1.93 -4.24 17.38
CA LYS A 199 -2.39 -3.35 18.46
C LYS A 199 -3.67 -2.61 18.10
N MET A 200 -3.77 -2.08 16.89
CA MET A 200 -4.99 -1.40 16.41
C MET A 200 -6.18 -2.35 16.25
N ALA A 201 -5.94 -3.64 16.02
CA ALA A 201 -6.95 -4.68 15.98
C ALA A 201 -7.35 -5.20 17.38
N GLY A 202 -6.67 -4.73 18.44
CA GLY A 202 -6.98 -5.08 19.83
C GLY A 202 -6.16 -6.24 20.41
N PHE A 203 -5.12 -6.72 19.71
CA PHE A 203 -4.22 -7.75 20.23
C PHE A 203 -3.16 -7.16 21.17
N GLN A 204 -2.83 -7.91 22.22
CA GLN A 204 -1.71 -7.61 23.10
C GLN A 204 -0.44 -8.29 22.54
N LEU A 205 0.65 -7.54 22.46
CA LEU A 205 1.96 -8.00 21.96
C LEU A 205 2.90 -8.27 23.13
#